data_aacca0696f8c8b258412e85473a53a7f
#
_entry.id   aacca0696f8c8b258412e85473a53a7f
#
_cell.length_a   1.000
_cell.length_b   1.000
_cell.length_c   1.000
_cell.angle_alpha   90.00
_cell.angle_beta   90.00
_cell.angle_gamma   90.00
#
_symmetry.space_group_name_H-M   'P 1'
#
loop_
_entity.id
_entity.type
_entity.pdbx_description
1 polymer ?
#
loop_
_entity_poly.entity_id
_entity_poly.type
_entity_poly.pdbx_seq_one_letter_code
_entity_poly.pdbx_strand_id
1 'polypeptide(L)'
;MKIRHMFAAALAACAIVSLSSLPLQGQVGKSLTVVDANLAPEADLLKMPHMTQDLVSKLVAQRKTAFFNSIVELNAFLLKNGLTATQAADFYRHAFIHVNLNTGTPEEIILIPGAGKRMVREFDEYRPWKSFAQFDKEIGKYVKDDEVQRLKQYVFIPVNLNTATDEDIFSIPGAGKRMVREFKEYRPWKAKAQFEKEIGKYVPAAEVARLWRFVVIE
;
A
#
# COMPACT_ATOMS: atom_id res chain seq x y z
N MET A 1 47.73 63.55 -12.69
CA MET A 1 47.35 62.52 -11.72
C MET A 1 45.88 62.16 -11.99
N LYS A 2 45.59 61.02 -12.70
CA LYS A 2 44.24 60.62 -13.14
C LYS A 2 43.81 59.45 -12.29
N ILE A 3 42.76 59.63 -11.49
CA ILE A 3 42.15 58.61 -10.67
C ILE A 3 41.09 57.93 -11.53
N ARG A 4 41.22 56.59 -11.78
CA ARG A 4 40.23 55.76 -12.48
C ARG A 4 39.36 55.19 -11.44
N HIS A 5 38.04 55.47 -11.51
CA HIS A 5 36.99 54.78 -10.75
C HIS A 5 36.60 53.47 -11.49
N MET A 6 36.85 52.35 -10.85
CA MET A 6 36.33 51.05 -11.28
C MET A 6 34.94 50.85 -10.64
N PHE A 7 33.91 50.81 -11.48
CA PHE A 7 32.59 50.35 -11.06
C PHE A 7 32.55 48.81 -11.13
N ALA A 8 32.40 48.17 -9.98
CA ALA A 8 32.10 46.74 -9.91
C ALA A 8 30.59 46.56 -10.04
N ALA A 9 30.15 45.96 -11.14
CA ALA A 9 28.77 45.53 -11.32
C ALA A 9 28.56 44.17 -10.63
N ALA A 10 27.76 44.13 -9.56
CA ALA A 10 27.33 42.91 -8.92
C ALA A 10 26.15 42.33 -9.72
N LEU A 11 26.38 41.22 -10.41
CA LEU A 11 25.28 40.40 -10.99
C LEU A 11 24.63 39.59 -9.86
N ALA A 12 23.41 39.94 -9.50
CA ALA A 12 22.56 39.12 -8.66
C ALA A 12 21.95 38.00 -9.53
N ALA A 13 22.48 36.80 -9.40
CA ALA A 13 21.88 35.61 -10.00
C ALA A 13 20.61 35.21 -9.20
N CYS A 14 19.42 35.52 -9.73
CA CYS A 14 18.19 34.99 -9.24
C CYS A 14 18.11 33.49 -9.62
N ALA A 15 18.36 32.59 -8.65
CA ALA A 15 18.09 31.17 -8.79
C ALA A 15 16.59 30.99 -8.76
N ILE A 16 15.97 30.73 -9.93
CA ILE A 16 14.60 30.28 -10.04
C ILE A 16 14.60 28.82 -9.56
N VAL A 17 14.18 28.60 -8.32
CA VAL A 17 13.87 27.25 -7.82
C VAL A 17 12.55 26.84 -8.48
N SER A 18 12.67 26.09 -9.57
CA SER A 18 11.53 25.40 -10.17
C SER A 18 11.05 24.36 -9.16
N LEU A 19 9.97 24.64 -8.45
CA LEU A 19 9.20 23.59 -7.76
C LEU A 19 8.61 22.69 -8.85
N SER A 20 9.35 21.65 -9.20
CA SER A 20 8.80 20.52 -9.93
C SER A 20 7.72 19.90 -9.03
N SER A 21 6.47 20.09 -9.40
CA SER A 21 5.37 19.33 -8.85
C SER A 21 5.62 17.86 -9.19
N LEU A 22 6.11 17.09 -8.19
CA LEU A 22 6.21 15.66 -8.33
C LEU A 22 4.82 15.11 -8.66
N PRO A 23 4.69 14.24 -9.67
CA PRO A 23 3.41 13.62 -9.96
C PRO A 23 2.92 12.88 -8.72
N LEU A 24 1.63 12.98 -8.44
CA LEU A 24 0.94 12.27 -7.38
C LEU A 24 1.09 10.76 -7.64
N GLN A 25 1.88 10.10 -6.80
CA GLN A 25 2.20 8.69 -6.95
C GLN A 25 1.40 7.90 -5.93
N GLY A 26 0.49 7.05 -6.42
CA GLY A 26 -0.11 6.02 -5.60
C GLY A 26 0.98 5.07 -5.10
N GLN A 27 1.05 4.83 -3.80
CA GLN A 27 2.07 3.96 -3.20
C GLN A 27 1.42 2.97 -2.26
N VAL A 28 1.86 1.73 -2.32
CA VAL A 28 1.69 0.80 -1.22
C VAL A 28 2.80 1.07 -0.22
N GLY A 29 2.45 1.34 1.04
CA GLY A 29 3.43 1.65 2.07
C GLY A 29 4.51 0.58 2.17
N LYS A 30 5.79 0.99 2.24
CA LYS A 30 6.88 0.04 2.47
C LYS A 30 6.61 -0.68 3.78
N SER A 31 6.25 -1.97 3.68
CA SER A 31 6.21 -2.83 4.85
C SER A 31 7.62 -3.07 5.33
N LEU A 32 7.95 -2.59 6.51
CA LEU A 32 9.22 -2.88 7.17
C LEU A 32 9.13 -4.20 7.96
N THR A 33 7.96 -4.55 8.47
CA THR A 33 7.75 -5.71 9.35
C THR A 33 6.43 -6.44 9.12
N VAL A 34 5.43 -5.79 8.52
CA VAL A 34 4.11 -6.39 8.26
C VAL A 34 4.06 -6.87 6.82
N VAL A 35 3.91 -8.19 6.63
CA VAL A 35 3.83 -8.79 5.29
C VAL A 35 2.39 -8.94 4.82
N ASP A 36 2.17 -9.04 3.51
CA ASP A 36 0.85 -9.42 2.97
C ASP A 36 0.55 -10.88 3.34
N ALA A 37 -0.51 -11.11 4.11
CA ALA A 37 -0.90 -12.44 4.60
C ALA A 37 -1.26 -13.41 3.45
N ASN A 38 -1.62 -12.91 2.27
CA ASN A 38 -1.83 -13.73 1.09
C ASN A 38 -0.52 -14.29 0.51
N LEU A 39 0.60 -13.61 0.72
CA LEU A 39 1.88 -13.91 0.08
C LEU A 39 2.93 -14.49 1.04
N ALA A 40 2.74 -14.32 2.35
CA ALA A 40 3.68 -14.79 3.35
C ALA A 40 4.01 -16.28 3.17
N PRO A 41 5.31 -16.67 3.11
CA PRO A 41 5.71 -18.08 3.05
C PRO A 41 5.20 -18.87 4.26
N GLU A 42 4.87 -20.15 4.05
CA GLU A 42 4.40 -21.04 5.13
C GLU A 42 5.38 -21.08 6.32
N ALA A 43 6.68 -21.18 6.02
CA ALA A 43 7.74 -21.20 7.04
C ALA A 43 7.80 -19.91 7.87
N ASP A 44 7.39 -18.76 7.31
CA ASP A 44 7.37 -17.50 8.05
C ASP A 44 6.05 -17.36 8.83
N LEU A 45 4.93 -17.82 8.28
CA LEU A 45 3.67 -17.89 9.01
C LEU A 45 3.79 -18.72 10.30
N LEU A 46 4.49 -19.85 10.25
CA LEU A 46 4.71 -20.71 11.42
C LEU A 46 5.51 -20.05 12.55
N LYS A 47 6.27 -19.01 12.26
CA LYS A 47 7.04 -18.24 13.27
C LYS A 47 6.19 -17.13 13.91
N MET A 48 5.02 -16.83 13.36
CA MET A 48 4.16 -15.75 13.85
C MET A 48 3.37 -16.18 15.10
N PRO A 49 3.02 -15.23 15.97
CA PRO A 49 2.25 -15.54 17.18
C PRO A 49 0.97 -16.31 16.87
N HIS A 50 0.66 -17.31 17.70
CA HIS A 50 -0.56 -18.11 17.68
C HIS A 50 -0.80 -18.95 16.43
N MET A 51 0.16 -19.01 15.50
CA MET A 51 0.04 -19.79 14.25
C MET A 51 0.53 -21.22 14.47
N THR A 52 -0.42 -22.16 14.56
CA THR A 52 -0.13 -23.60 14.63
C THR A 52 0.02 -24.18 13.22
N GLN A 53 0.66 -25.36 13.11
CA GLN A 53 0.78 -26.08 11.82
C GLN A 53 -0.58 -26.30 11.14
N ASP A 54 -1.60 -26.69 11.93
CA ASP A 54 -2.95 -26.92 11.41
C ASP A 54 -3.56 -25.63 10.82
N LEU A 55 -3.49 -24.52 11.57
CA LEU A 55 -4.02 -23.25 11.13
C LEU A 55 -3.28 -22.72 9.89
N VAL A 56 -1.95 -22.81 9.86
CA VAL A 56 -1.15 -22.42 8.70
C VAL A 56 -1.50 -23.28 7.47
N SER A 57 -1.64 -24.58 7.64
CA SER A 57 -2.04 -25.49 6.54
C SER A 57 -3.40 -25.10 5.97
N LYS A 58 -4.38 -24.78 6.82
CA LYS A 58 -5.70 -24.29 6.40
C LYS A 58 -5.63 -22.96 5.67
N LEU A 59 -4.82 -22.01 6.18
CA LEU A 59 -4.63 -20.71 5.55
C LEU A 59 -3.98 -20.86 4.17
N VAL A 60 -2.95 -21.69 4.05
CA VAL A 60 -2.28 -21.96 2.77
C VAL A 60 -3.24 -22.65 1.78
N ALA A 61 -4.07 -23.60 2.25
CA ALA A 61 -5.10 -24.23 1.42
C ALA A 61 -6.14 -23.23 0.92
N GLN A 62 -6.61 -22.33 1.79
CA GLN A 62 -7.52 -21.24 1.42
C GLN A 62 -6.92 -20.37 0.31
N ARG A 63 -5.67 -19.93 0.46
CA ARG A 63 -4.99 -19.09 -0.53
C ARG A 63 -4.81 -19.75 -1.90
N LYS A 64 -4.71 -21.09 -1.95
CA LYS A 64 -4.65 -21.84 -3.23
C LYS A 64 -5.98 -21.78 -3.97
N THR A 65 -7.09 -21.65 -3.27
CA THR A 65 -8.43 -21.55 -3.86
C THR A 65 -8.81 -20.10 -4.15
N ALA A 66 -8.64 -19.23 -3.17
CA ALA A 66 -8.90 -17.81 -3.30
C ALA A 66 -8.08 -17.02 -2.27
N PHE A 67 -7.52 -15.90 -2.66
CA PHE A 67 -6.91 -14.94 -1.75
C PHE A 67 -7.98 -14.23 -0.91
N PHE A 68 -7.58 -13.75 0.27
CA PHE A 68 -8.42 -12.85 1.05
C PHE A 68 -8.48 -11.48 0.38
N ASN A 69 -9.68 -10.96 0.16
CA ASN A 69 -9.88 -9.65 -0.46
C ASN A 69 -9.82 -8.51 0.55
N SER A 70 -10.04 -8.81 1.83
CA SER A 70 -10.00 -7.82 2.90
C SER A 70 -9.46 -8.41 4.20
N ILE A 71 -9.04 -7.52 5.10
CA ILE A 71 -8.67 -7.93 6.45
C ILE A 71 -9.85 -8.50 7.23
N VAL A 72 -11.09 -8.09 6.91
CA VAL A 72 -12.32 -8.64 7.52
C VAL A 72 -12.49 -10.10 7.15
N GLU A 73 -12.25 -10.50 5.90
CA GLU A 73 -12.28 -11.91 5.47
C GLU A 73 -11.21 -12.75 6.19
N LEU A 74 -9.99 -12.24 6.29
CA LEU A 74 -8.91 -12.91 7.02
C LEU A 74 -9.27 -13.04 8.52
N ASN A 75 -9.80 -11.97 9.13
CA ASN A 75 -10.24 -11.99 10.52
C ASN A 75 -11.31 -13.09 10.76
N ALA A 76 -12.33 -13.11 9.92
CA ALA A 76 -13.39 -14.13 10.01
C ALA A 76 -12.81 -15.55 9.88
N PHE A 77 -11.87 -15.75 8.97
CA PHE A 77 -11.17 -17.03 8.79
C PHE A 77 -10.39 -17.44 10.04
N LEU A 78 -9.58 -16.54 10.61
CA LEU A 78 -8.76 -16.81 11.80
C LEU A 78 -9.63 -17.14 13.02
N LEU A 79 -10.69 -16.37 13.27
CA LEU A 79 -11.62 -16.61 14.38
C LEU A 79 -12.35 -17.92 14.22
N LYS A 80 -12.84 -18.25 13.01
CA LYS A 80 -13.48 -19.53 12.71
C LYS A 80 -12.55 -20.74 12.95
N ASN A 81 -11.26 -20.55 12.78
CA ASN A 81 -10.23 -21.60 12.97
C ASN A 81 -9.55 -21.55 14.33
N GLY A 82 -10.16 -20.91 15.32
CA GLY A 82 -9.82 -21.06 16.73
C GLY A 82 -8.98 -19.94 17.36
N LEU A 83 -8.62 -18.88 16.62
CA LEU A 83 -8.00 -17.72 17.26
C LEU A 83 -9.06 -16.88 17.97
N THR A 84 -8.72 -16.35 19.12
CA THR A 84 -9.46 -15.24 19.73
C THR A 84 -9.19 -13.92 19.01
N ALA A 85 -10.03 -12.91 19.22
CA ALA A 85 -9.81 -11.57 18.65
C ALA A 85 -8.47 -10.96 19.08
N THR A 86 -8.04 -11.19 20.32
CA THR A 86 -6.74 -10.72 20.83
C THR A 86 -5.59 -11.43 20.10
N GLN A 87 -5.67 -12.74 19.93
CA GLN A 87 -4.64 -13.50 19.21
C GLN A 87 -4.55 -13.10 17.72
N ALA A 88 -5.70 -12.84 17.08
CA ALA A 88 -5.71 -12.32 15.73
C ALA A 88 -5.07 -10.92 15.65
N ALA A 89 -5.32 -10.03 16.61
CA ALA A 89 -4.69 -8.72 16.69
C ALA A 89 -3.16 -8.79 16.88
N ASP A 90 -2.65 -9.77 17.63
CA ASP A 90 -1.20 -10.02 17.73
C ASP A 90 -0.62 -10.49 16.40
N PHE A 91 -1.30 -11.40 15.70
CA PHE A 91 -0.90 -11.84 14.36
C PHE A 91 -0.84 -10.67 13.37
N TYR A 92 -1.79 -9.72 13.42
CA TYR A 92 -1.83 -8.56 12.50
C TYR A 92 -0.62 -7.64 12.61
N ARG A 93 0.14 -7.71 13.69
CA ARG A 93 1.41 -6.97 13.80
C ARG A 93 2.51 -7.53 12.90
N HIS A 94 2.31 -8.73 12.33
CA HIS A 94 3.29 -9.44 11.49
C HIS A 94 2.79 -9.69 10.08
N ALA A 95 1.50 -9.99 9.92
CA ALA A 95 0.89 -10.23 8.61
C ALA A 95 -0.52 -9.62 8.55
N PHE A 96 -0.85 -8.98 7.44
CA PHE A 96 -2.09 -8.24 7.28
C PHE A 96 -2.58 -8.25 5.83
N ILE A 97 -3.85 -7.96 5.60
CA ILE A 97 -4.38 -7.64 4.27
C ILE A 97 -4.57 -6.13 4.20
N HIS A 98 -3.73 -5.45 3.43
CA HIS A 98 -3.68 -4.00 3.37
C HIS A 98 -5.03 -3.37 3.01
N VAL A 99 -5.37 -2.28 3.70
CA VAL A 99 -6.61 -1.52 3.51
C VAL A 99 -6.40 -0.41 2.48
N ASN A 100 -7.30 -0.32 1.51
CA ASN A 100 -7.34 0.79 0.57
C ASN A 100 -7.81 2.06 1.30
N LEU A 101 -6.99 3.09 1.38
CA LEU A 101 -7.32 4.34 2.07
C LEU A 101 -8.57 5.03 1.50
N ASN A 102 -8.84 4.84 0.19
CA ASN A 102 -9.97 5.52 -0.46
C ASN A 102 -11.30 4.77 -0.35
N THR A 103 -11.26 3.45 -0.13
CA THR A 103 -12.48 2.61 -0.11
C THR A 103 -12.60 1.73 1.12
N GLY A 104 -11.58 1.70 1.98
CA GLY A 104 -11.57 0.86 3.18
C GLY A 104 -12.73 1.19 4.13
N THR A 105 -13.38 0.15 4.63
CA THR A 105 -14.53 0.29 5.52
C THR A 105 -14.11 0.58 6.97
N PRO A 106 -15.00 1.11 7.81
CA PRO A 106 -14.74 1.24 9.25
C PRO A 106 -14.31 -0.08 9.90
N GLU A 107 -14.90 -1.21 9.47
CA GLU A 107 -14.59 -2.55 9.95
C GLU A 107 -13.19 -3.01 9.57
N GLU A 108 -12.70 -2.61 8.40
CA GLU A 108 -11.32 -2.88 7.97
C GLU A 108 -10.33 -2.00 8.77
N ILE A 109 -10.60 -0.71 8.88
CA ILE A 109 -9.71 0.25 9.55
C ILE A 109 -9.55 -0.08 11.02
N ILE A 110 -10.64 -0.46 11.73
CA ILE A 110 -10.58 -0.77 13.16
C ILE A 110 -9.75 -2.04 13.47
N LEU A 111 -9.52 -2.91 12.48
CA LEU A 111 -8.66 -4.09 12.61
C LEU A 111 -7.16 -3.76 12.48
N ILE A 112 -6.81 -2.57 12.03
CA ILE A 112 -5.41 -2.12 12.05
C ILE A 112 -4.95 -2.01 13.50
N PRO A 113 -3.88 -2.71 13.92
CA PRO A 113 -3.40 -2.66 15.30
C PRO A 113 -3.17 -1.22 15.78
N GLY A 114 -3.82 -0.84 16.87
CA GLY A 114 -3.76 0.52 17.42
C GLY A 114 -4.65 1.57 16.75
N ALA A 115 -5.30 1.26 15.65
CA ALA A 115 -6.29 2.16 15.06
C ALA A 115 -7.59 2.10 15.89
N GLY A 116 -7.89 3.19 16.57
CA GLY A 116 -9.16 3.35 17.29
C GLY A 116 -10.20 4.08 16.44
N LYS A 117 -11.39 4.29 17.02
CA LYS A 117 -12.51 5.01 16.37
C LYS A 117 -12.11 6.38 15.79
N ARG A 118 -11.12 7.03 16.40
CA ARG A 118 -10.57 8.29 15.87
C ARG A 118 -9.93 8.08 14.51
N MET A 119 -9.05 7.08 14.34
CA MET A 119 -8.41 6.82 13.06
C MET A 119 -9.42 6.42 11.98
N VAL A 120 -10.47 5.67 12.34
CA VAL A 120 -11.57 5.37 11.42
C VAL A 120 -12.16 6.68 10.86
N ARG A 121 -12.46 7.65 11.70
CA ARG A 121 -13.00 8.95 11.28
C ARG A 121 -12.00 9.75 10.43
N GLU A 122 -10.76 9.88 10.90
CA GLU A 122 -9.75 10.68 10.19
C GLU A 122 -9.40 10.09 8.81
N PHE A 123 -9.37 8.75 8.69
CA PHE A 123 -9.13 8.10 7.39
C PHE A 123 -10.27 8.38 6.42
N ASP A 124 -11.50 8.47 6.87
CA ASP A 124 -12.67 8.77 6.05
C ASP A 124 -12.76 10.25 5.68
N GLU A 125 -12.50 11.16 6.63
CA GLU A 125 -12.65 12.61 6.48
C GLU A 125 -11.73 13.20 5.41
N TYR A 126 -10.50 12.68 5.29
CA TYR A 126 -9.50 13.20 4.35
C TYR A 126 -9.54 12.56 2.95
N ARG A 127 -10.53 11.71 2.66
CA ARG A 127 -10.73 11.17 1.30
C ARG A 127 -11.10 12.26 0.30
N PRO A 128 -10.58 12.17 -0.94
CA PRO A 128 -9.72 11.12 -1.49
C PRO A 128 -8.25 11.29 -1.10
N TRP A 129 -7.62 10.18 -0.68
CA TRP A 129 -6.18 10.12 -0.45
C TRP A 129 -5.44 10.02 -1.79
N LYS A 130 -4.51 10.95 -2.02
CA LYS A 130 -3.78 11.06 -3.29
C LYS A 130 -2.30 10.70 -3.16
N SER A 131 -1.75 10.77 -1.94
CA SER A 131 -0.34 10.45 -1.70
C SER A 131 -0.08 10.17 -0.22
N PHE A 132 1.01 9.44 0.07
CA PHE A 132 1.47 9.30 1.45
C PHE A 132 1.99 10.61 2.06
N ALA A 133 2.42 11.59 1.25
CA ALA A 133 2.73 12.91 1.76
C ALA A 133 1.48 13.62 2.34
N GLN A 134 0.32 13.44 1.70
CA GLN A 134 -0.95 13.89 2.30
C GLN A 134 -1.26 13.13 3.59
N PHE A 135 -1.08 11.80 3.61
CA PHE A 135 -1.29 10.98 4.79
C PHE A 135 -0.39 11.43 5.96
N ASP A 136 0.91 11.62 5.70
CA ASP A 136 1.87 12.10 6.70
C ASP A 136 1.43 13.45 7.30
N LYS A 137 1.01 14.38 6.44
CA LYS A 137 0.54 15.71 6.86
C LYS A 137 -0.75 15.66 7.69
N GLU A 138 -1.75 14.93 7.20
CA GLU A 138 -3.08 14.96 7.82
C GLU A 138 -3.14 14.08 9.09
N ILE A 139 -2.59 12.86 9.05
CA ILE A 139 -2.57 11.96 10.21
C ILE A 139 -1.54 12.41 11.25
N GLY A 140 -0.43 13.02 10.84
CA GLY A 140 0.56 13.62 11.74
C GLY A 140 0.03 14.73 12.65
N LYS A 141 -1.16 15.29 12.37
CA LYS A 141 -1.87 16.19 13.28
C LYS A 141 -2.35 15.50 14.54
N TYR A 142 -2.50 14.18 14.53
CA TYR A 142 -3.18 13.42 15.58
C TYR A 142 -2.27 12.44 16.32
N VAL A 143 -1.18 12.01 15.66
CA VAL A 143 -0.22 11.05 16.19
C VAL A 143 1.21 11.45 15.81
N LYS A 144 2.21 10.88 16.50
CA LYS A 144 3.63 11.15 16.23
C LYS A 144 4.07 10.47 14.93
N ASP A 145 5.20 10.92 14.37
CA ASP A 145 5.75 10.43 13.10
C ASP A 145 6.00 8.93 13.09
N ASP A 146 6.48 8.35 14.20
CA ASP A 146 6.68 6.91 14.33
C ASP A 146 5.38 6.12 14.16
N GLU A 147 4.29 6.63 14.73
CA GLU A 147 2.96 6.04 14.61
C GLU A 147 2.39 6.24 13.19
N VAL A 148 2.62 7.39 12.55
CA VAL A 148 2.28 7.61 11.15
C VAL A 148 2.97 6.56 10.26
N GLN A 149 4.28 6.36 10.42
CA GLN A 149 5.04 5.37 9.67
C GLN A 149 4.57 3.94 9.95
N ARG A 150 4.18 3.64 11.20
CA ARG A 150 3.61 2.35 11.56
C ARG A 150 2.27 2.12 10.85
N LEU A 151 1.36 3.10 10.86
CA LEU A 151 0.04 2.99 10.21
C LEU A 151 0.16 2.80 8.69
N LYS A 152 1.14 3.43 8.04
CA LYS A 152 1.39 3.27 6.60
C LYS A 152 1.69 1.83 6.18
N GLN A 153 2.13 0.97 7.09
CA GLN A 153 2.38 -0.44 6.80
C GLN A 153 1.10 -1.26 6.57
N TYR A 154 -0.06 -0.73 6.94
CA TYR A 154 -1.35 -1.42 6.89
C TYR A 154 -2.26 -0.95 5.76
N VAL A 155 -1.87 0.11 5.09
CA VAL A 155 -2.73 0.80 4.12
C VAL A 155 -2.04 0.97 2.78
N PHE A 156 -2.83 1.26 1.74
CA PHE A 156 -2.31 1.64 0.44
C PHE A 156 -3.19 2.69 -0.23
N ILE A 157 -2.61 3.39 -1.19
CA ILE A 157 -3.30 4.25 -2.14
C ILE A 157 -3.16 3.58 -3.50
N PRO A 158 -4.26 3.32 -4.24
CA PRO A 158 -4.19 2.63 -5.52
C PRO A 158 -3.25 3.31 -6.51
N VAL A 159 -2.51 2.50 -7.24
CA VAL A 159 -1.54 2.93 -8.25
C VAL A 159 -2.27 3.15 -9.58
N ASN A 160 -2.18 4.34 -10.19
CA ASN A 160 -2.76 4.58 -11.51
C ASN A 160 -1.94 3.87 -12.59
N LEU A 161 -2.53 2.87 -13.24
CA LEU A 161 -1.86 2.04 -14.24
C LEU A 161 -1.28 2.83 -15.41
N ASN A 162 -1.89 3.96 -15.77
CA ASN A 162 -1.46 4.74 -16.93
C ASN A 162 -0.27 5.66 -16.66
N THR A 163 -0.08 6.08 -15.40
CA THR A 163 0.94 7.05 -15.02
C THR A 163 2.00 6.53 -14.06
N ALA A 164 1.76 5.35 -13.44
CA ALA A 164 2.64 4.76 -12.43
C ALA A 164 4.09 4.61 -12.91
N THR A 165 5.02 4.96 -12.02
CA THR A 165 6.45 4.69 -12.20
C THR A 165 6.76 3.22 -11.91
N ASP A 166 8.00 2.82 -12.17
CA ASP A 166 8.48 1.47 -11.83
C ASP A 166 8.41 1.25 -10.31
N GLU A 167 8.78 2.25 -9.54
CA GLU A 167 8.76 2.23 -8.07
C GLU A 167 7.34 2.07 -7.53
N ASP A 168 6.36 2.76 -8.13
CA ASP A 168 4.96 2.63 -7.73
C ASP A 168 4.47 1.20 -7.93
N ILE A 169 4.76 0.61 -9.10
CA ILE A 169 4.37 -0.77 -9.40
C ILE A 169 5.11 -1.76 -8.50
N PHE A 170 6.42 -1.56 -8.25
CA PHE A 170 7.19 -2.39 -7.31
C PHE A 170 6.67 -2.30 -5.87
N SER A 171 6.00 -1.23 -5.50
CA SER A 171 5.40 -1.09 -4.17
C SER A 171 4.24 -2.06 -3.94
N ILE A 172 3.60 -2.56 -4.99
CA ILE A 172 2.51 -3.54 -4.91
C ILE A 172 3.07 -4.88 -4.40
N PRO A 173 2.55 -5.44 -3.31
CA PRO A 173 3.01 -6.71 -2.78
C PRO A 173 3.02 -7.81 -3.86
N GLY A 174 4.17 -8.47 -4.05
CA GLY A 174 4.35 -9.53 -5.05
C GLY A 174 4.55 -9.06 -6.49
N ALA A 175 4.44 -7.76 -6.79
CA ALA A 175 4.76 -7.26 -8.12
C ALA A 175 6.28 -7.20 -8.33
N GLY A 176 6.80 -8.14 -9.11
CA GLY A 176 8.21 -8.17 -9.50
C GLY A 176 8.46 -7.47 -10.85
N LYS A 177 9.72 -7.53 -11.31
CA LYS A 177 10.17 -6.90 -12.60
C LYS A 177 9.26 -7.26 -13.79
N ARG A 178 8.71 -8.47 -13.82
CA ARG A 178 7.78 -8.90 -14.86
C ARG A 178 6.51 -8.05 -14.85
N MET A 179 5.88 -7.86 -13.68
CA MET A 179 4.65 -7.06 -13.59
C MET A 179 4.90 -5.59 -13.93
N VAL A 180 6.05 -5.04 -13.54
CA VAL A 180 6.45 -3.67 -13.95
C VAL A 180 6.44 -3.56 -15.47
N ARG A 181 7.07 -4.51 -16.17
CA ARG A 181 7.10 -4.53 -17.64
C ARG A 181 5.69 -4.65 -18.23
N GLU A 182 4.91 -5.64 -17.81
CA GLU A 182 3.60 -5.92 -18.38
C GLU A 182 2.62 -4.76 -18.10
N PHE A 183 2.64 -4.16 -16.91
CA PHE A 183 1.78 -3.01 -16.60
C PHE A 183 2.09 -1.80 -17.51
N LYS A 184 3.32 -1.61 -17.92
CA LYS A 184 3.73 -0.52 -18.81
C LYS A 184 3.51 -0.84 -20.28
N GLU A 185 3.72 -2.09 -20.69
CA GLU A 185 3.62 -2.52 -22.09
C GLU A 185 2.21 -2.39 -22.65
N TYR A 186 1.20 -2.67 -21.81
CA TYR A 186 -0.20 -2.63 -22.24
C TYR A 186 -0.88 -1.27 -22.10
N ARG A 187 -0.12 -0.20 -21.78
CA ARG A 187 -0.66 1.18 -21.78
C ARG A 187 -1.07 1.62 -23.18
N PRO A 188 -2.17 2.38 -23.28
CA PRO A 188 -3.05 2.87 -22.23
C PRO A 188 -4.04 1.80 -21.76
N TRP A 189 -4.17 1.67 -20.44
CA TRP A 189 -5.21 0.88 -19.81
C TRP A 189 -6.54 1.61 -19.88
N LYS A 190 -7.61 0.92 -20.30
CA LYS A 190 -8.94 1.52 -20.53
C LYS A 190 -10.03 0.91 -19.65
N ALA A 191 -9.88 -0.34 -19.24
CA ALA A 191 -10.89 -1.06 -18.47
C ALA A 191 -10.32 -2.24 -17.70
N LYS A 192 -11.02 -2.64 -16.63
CA LYS A 192 -10.72 -3.85 -15.87
C LYS A 192 -10.62 -5.12 -16.74
N ALA A 193 -11.53 -5.26 -17.69
CA ALA A 193 -11.53 -6.40 -18.61
C ALA A 193 -10.24 -6.51 -19.45
N GLN A 194 -9.63 -5.38 -19.82
CA GLN A 194 -8.32 -5.38 -20.47
C GLN A 194 -7.25 -5.89 -19.50
N PHE A 195 -7.25 -5.40 -18.26
CA PHE A 195 -6.31 -5.84 -17.24
C PHE A 195 -6.43 -7.36 -16.99
N GLU A 196 -7.64 -7.86 -16.79
CA GLU A 196 -7.89 -9.28 -16.59
C GLU A 196 -7.40 -10.14 -17.75
N LYS A 197 -7.65 -9.69 -19.00
CA LYS A 197 -7.20 -10.38 -20.21
C LYS A 197 -5.68 -10.39 -20.33
N GLU A 198 -5.04 -9.23 -20.19
CA GLU A 198 -3.62 -9.09 -20.49
C GLU A 198 -2.74 -9.66 -19.36
N ILE A 199 -3.07 -9.36 -18.10
CA ILE A 199 -2.31 -9.87 -16.95
C ILE A 199 -2.60 -11.35 -16.69
N GLY A 200 -3.81 -11.82 -17.00
CA GLY A 200 -4.17 -13.24 -16.94
C GLY A 200 -3.34 -14.17 -17.84
N LYS A 201 -2.61 -13.62 -18.79
CA LYS A 201 -1.63 -14.39 -19.58
C LYS A 201 -0.41 -14.85 -18.75
N TYR A 202 -0.14 -14.20 -17.64
CA TYR A 202 1.09 -14.33 -16.88
C TYR A 202 0.91 -14.90 -15.48
N VAL A 203 -0.29 -14.74 -14.91
CA VAL A 203 -0.61 -15.17 -13.55
C VAL A 203 -2.03 -15.76 -13.48
N PRO A 204 -2.32 -16.64 -12.51
CA PRO A 204 -3.66 -17.20 -12.31
C PRO A 204 -4.71 -16.12 -12.01
N ALA A 205 -5.98 -16.40 -12.30
CA ALA A 205 -7.09 -15.49 -12.10
C ALA A 205 -7.19 -14.92 -10.67
N ALA A 206 -6.89 -15.74 -9.66
CA ALA A 206 -6.86 -15.29 -8.26
C ALA A 206 -5.82 -14.18 -8.05
N GLU A 207 -4.62 -14.31 -8.64
CA GLU A 207 -3.56 -13.29 -8.56
C GLU A 207 -3.93 -12.04 -9.36
N VAL A 208 -4.60 -12.17 -10.52
CA VAL A 208 -5.14 -11.03 -11.26
C VAL A 208 -6.11 -10.24 -10.39
N ALA A 209 -7.04 -10.92 -9.71
CA ALA A 209 -8.01 -10.29 -8.80
C ALA A 209 -7.30 -9.60 -7.61
N ARG A 210 -6.26 -10.24 -7.04
CA ARG A 210 -5.46 -9.65 -5.97
C ARG A 210 -4.74 -8.38 -6.42
N LEU A 211 -4.06 -8.42 -7.58
CA LEU A 211 -3.33 -7.27 -8.13
C LEU A 211 -4.28 -6.12 -8.47
N TRP A 212 -5.48 -6.42 -8.97
CA TRP A 212 -6.49 -5.42 -9.30
C TRP A 212 -6.89 -4.54 -8.11
N ARG A 213 -6.82 -5.05 -6.89
CA ARG A 213 -7.11 -4.25 -5.68
C ARG A 213 -6.19 -3.05 -5.50
N PHE A 214 -4.95 -3.15 -5.99
CA PHE A 214 -3.91 -2.15 -5.80
C PHE A 214 -3.80 -1.13 -6.92
N VAL A 215 -4.65 -1.23 -7.94
CA VAL A 215 -4.55 -0.38 -9.13
C VAL A 215 -5.85 0.35 -9.43
N VAL A 216 -5.72 1.43 -10.19
CA VAL A 216 -6.83 2.22 -10.71
C VAL A 216 -6.52 2.63 -12.16
N ILE A 217 -7.54 2.90 -12.94
CA ILE A 217 -7.46 3.45 -14.30
C ILE A 217 -8.12 4.82 -14.28
N GLU A 218 -7.30 5.86 -14.48
CA GLU A 218 -7.72 7.26 -14.58
C GLU A 218 -7.10 7.89 -15.82
#